data_71826579a86bfc970b3dceebc62a3db9
#
_entry.id   71826579a86bfc970b3dceebc62a3db9
#
_cell.length_a   1.000
_cell.length_b   1.000
_cell.length_c   1.000
_cell.angle_alpha   90.00
_cell.angle_beta   90.00
_cell.angle_gamma   90.00
#
_symmetry.space_group_name_H-M   'P 1'
#
loop_
_entity.id
_entity.type
_entity.pdbx_description
1 polymer ?
#
loop_
_entity_poly.entity_id
_entity_poly.type
_entity_poly.pdbx_seq_one_letter_code
_entity_poly.pdbx_strand_id
1 'polypeptide(L)'
;MPGKKVTITDPDVNFNDLMNENSAYVLVLHFGNEVIALPLNRDGWKKPGASWTEHSIKVDDRLLSDLVSKGTPPDLYVLRKARTLDDILGEDNQFGLKSGSAMSAGTVNIFNSATTKLAAYYSGNEWRRRGSTENIGNMPVFSHEPLTITRKAGSDVTAVVIGEVSLKNQKLVVPTFNSLLHTRLPLSQTLAEIALQLPDDAVINIPADDKNAMVKVVNNNGSWKRQDNGEDVSNIPFSGVFSIYYESSKTPSYITVSSKHQTNK
;
A
#
# COMPACT_ATOMS: atom_id res chain seq x y z
N MET A 1 -2.63 21.54 -10.31
CA MET A 1 -2.71 22.50 -9.19
C MET A 1 -1.68 22.07 -8.17
N PRO A 2 -0.84 22.96 -7.59
CA PRO A 2 0.02 22.60 -6.50
C PRO A 2 -0.82 22.09 -5.33
N GLY A 3 -0.43 20.98 -4.72
CA GLY A 3 -1.09 20.40 -3.56
C GLY A 3 -1.10 21.41 -2.41
N LYS A 4 -2.16 21.43 -1.63
CA LYS A 4 -2.17 22.22 -0.40
C LYS A 4 -1.23 21.54 0.61
N LYS A 5 -0.35 22.33 1.23
CA LYS A 5 0.52 21.85 2.30
C LYS A 5 -0.25 21.83 3.61
N VAL A 6 -0.18 20.74 4.32
CA VAL A 6 -0.71 20.61 5.67
C VAL A 6 0.47 20.56 6.63
N THR A 7 0.38 21.31 7.71
CA THR A 7 1.37 21.32 8.78
C THR A 7 0.76 20.67 10.01
N ILE A 8 1.44 19.67 10.54
CA ILE A 8 1.16 19.07 11.84
C ILE A 8 2.16 19.72 12.80
N THR A 9 1.67 20.37 13.84
CA THR A 9 2.49 21.00 14.86
C THR A 9 2.25 20.34 16.20
N ASP A 10 3.33 19.95 16.86
CA ASP A 10 3.30 19.38 18.19
C ASP A 10 4.45 20.01 19.01
N PRO A 11 4.13 20.93 19.95
CA PRO A 11 5.15 21.63 20.73
C PRO A 11 5.90 20.73 21.73
N ASP A 12 5.32 19.56 22.04
CA ASP A 12 5.90 18.63 23.02
C ASP A 12 6.83 17.59 22.35
N VAL A 13 6.90 17.60 21.01
CA VAL A 13 7.71 16.66 20.24
C VAL A 13 8.81 17.38 19.48
N ASN A 14 10.05 16.88 19.61
CA ASN A 14 11.16 17.30 18.75
C ASN A 14 11.32 16.31 17.60
N PHE A 15 10.83 16.68 16.41
CA PHE A 15 10.91 15.83 15.22
C PHE A 15 12.32 15.64 14.70
N ASN A 16 13.26 16.55 15.00
CA ASN A 16 14.67 16.39 14.62
C ASN A 16 15.34 15.22 15.37
N ASP A 17 14.85 14.90 16.57
CA ASP A 17 15.35 13.75 17.33
C ASP A 17 14.76 12.42 16.85
N LEU A 18 13.57 12.46 16.25
CA LEU A 18 12.83 11.28 15.79
C LEU A 18 13.08 10.93 14.32
N MET A 19 13.40 11.92 13.50
CA MET A 19 13.50 11.78 12.06
C MET A 19 14.90 12.10 11.56
N ASN A 20 15.32 11.39 10.53
CA ASN A 20 16.56 11.69 9.80
C ASN A 20 16.34 11.61 8.29
N GLU A 21 17.17 12.31 7.54
CA GLU A 21 17.06 12.42 6.08
C GLU A 21 17.35 11.11 5.31
N ASN A 22 17.96 10.13 5.98
CA ASN A 22 18.33 8.85 5.37
C ASN A 22 17.28 7.77 5.57
N SER A 23 16.16 8.09 6.22
CA SER A 23 15.08 7.15 6.49
C SER A 23 13.77 7.65 5.91
N ALA A 24 12.94 6.74 5.47
CA ALA A 24 11.55 7.01 5.14
C ALA A 24 10.65 6.78 6.35
N TYR A 25 9.55 7.49 6.40
CA TYR A 25 8.61 7.44 7.51
C TYR A 25 7.18 7.26 7.00
N VAL A 26 6.34 6.77 7.89
CA VAL A 26 4.89 6.67 7.68
C VAL A 26 4.22 7.46 8.80
N LEU A 27 3.40 8.42 8.41
CA LEU A 27 2.52 9.15 9.31
C LEU A 27 1.16 8.47 9.32
N VAL A 28 0.76 7.94 10.46
CA VAL A 28 -0.54 7.30 10.65
C VAL A 28 -1.43 8.26 11.43
N LEU A 29 -2.55 8.63 10.86
CA LEU A 29 -3.53 9.53 11.45
C LEU A 29 -4.80 8.76 11.79
N HIS A 30 -5.32 8.99 12.97
CA HIS A 30 -6.56 8.40 13.47
C HIS A 30 -7.66 9.47 13.53
N PHE A 31 -8.83 9.14 13.03
CA PHE A 31 -10.03 9.97 13.03
C PHE A 31 -11.21 9.10 13.51
N GLY A 32 -11.43 9.03 14.81
CA GLY A 32 -12.42 8.11 15.38
C GLY A 32 -12.16 6.66 14.99
N ASN A 33 -13.06 6.06 14.23
CA ASN A 33 -12.94 4.68 13.73
C ASN A 33 -12.24 4.57 12.37
N GLU A 34 -11.70 5.65 11.86
CA GLU A 34 -10.96 5.66 10.60
C GLU A 34 -9.46 5.82 10.82
N VAL A 35 -8.66 5.24 9.95
CA VAL A 35 -7.21 5.40 9.97
C VAL A 35 -6.68 5.60 8.56
N ILE A 36 -5.69 6.48 8.44
CA ILE A 36 -4.98 6.72 7.21
C ILE A 36 -3.47 6.63 7.48
N ALA A 37 -2.75 5.99 6.58
CA ALA A 37 -1.29 5.94 6.64
C ALA A 37 -0.72 6.62 5.41
N LEU A 38 0.06 7.67 5.63
CA LEU A 38 0.67 8.50 4.60
C LEU A 38 2.17 8.22 4.53
N PRO A 39 2.70 7.82 3.37
CA PRO A 39 4.14 7.75 3.20
C PRO A 39 4.70 9.17 3.16
N LEU A 40 5.74 9.44 3.92
CA LEU A 40 6.43 10.73 3.95
C LEU A 40 7.59 10.81 2.95
N ASN A 41 7.79 9.77 2.15
CA ASN A 41 8.78 9.73 1.08
C ASN A 41 8.11 9.35 -0.24
N ARG A 42 8.02 10.30 -1.18
CA ARG A 42 7.37 10.09 -2.49
C ARG A 42 8.33 10.10 -3.68
N ASP A 43 9.39 10.90 -3.61
CA ASP A 43 10.25 11.19 -4.76
C ASP A 43 11.51 10.32 -4.83
N GLY A 44 11.32 9.05 -4.57
CA GLY A 44 12.41 8.10 -4.44
C GLY A 44 12.71 7.81 -2.97
N TRP A 45 13.09 6.60 -2.72
CA TRP A 45 13.24 6.07 -1.38
C TRP A 45 14.34 6.70 -0.52
N LYS A 46 15.22 7.51 -1.12
CA LYS A 46 16.32 8.22 -0.43
C LYS A 46 15.97 9.65 -0.04
N LYS A 47 14.79 10.16 -0.43
CA LYS A 47 14.40 11.54 -0.11
C LYS A 47 13.06 11.57 0.60
N PRO A 48 12.97 12.13 1.81
CA PRO A 48 11.70 12.32 2.49
C PRO A 48 10.74 13.15 1.64
N GLY A 49 9.51 12.70 1.48
CA GLY A 49 8.43 13.47 0.84
C GLY A 49 7.80 14.51 1.75
N ALA A 50 8.37 14.71 2.95
CA ALA A 50 7.96 15.72 3.91
C ALA A 50 9.16 16.55 4.34
N SER A 51 8.93 17.79 4.70
CA SER A 51 9.89 18.62 5.42
C SER A 51 9.45 18.75 6.87
N TRP A 52 10.40 18.78 7.78
CA TRP A 52 10.13 18.98 9.21
C TRP A 52 11.04 20.02 9.81
N THR A 53 10.59 20.54 10.94
CA THR A 53 11.33 21.39 11.85
C THR A 53 11.30 20.73 13.22
N GLU A 54 11.86 21.40 14.23
CA GLU A 54 11.85 20.89 15.61
C GLU A 54 10.44 20.47 16.08
N HIS A 55 9.42 21.28 15.81
CA HIS A 55 8.06 21.05 16.30
C HIS A 55 6.99 20.93 15.21
N SER A 56 7.38 20.72 13.96
CA SER A 56 6.39 20.58 12.90
C SER A 56 6.81 19.65 11.77
N ILE A 57 5.83 18.96 11.18
CA ILE A 57 5.95 18.20 9.95
C ILE A 57 5.05 18.83 8.90
N LYS A 58 5.61 19.17 7.74
CA LYS A 58 4.86 19.63 6.57
C LYS A 58 4.69 18.48 5.59
N VAL A 59 3.45 18.13 5.30
CA VAL A 59 3.09 17.09 4.35
C VAL A 59 2.44 17.74 3.14
N ASP A 60 2.99 17.50 1.97
CA ASP A 60 2.39 17.92 0.70
C ASP A 60 1.49 16.79 0.19
N ASP A 61 0.29 16.72 0.73
CA ASP A 61 -0.66 15.69 0.37
C ASP A 61 -2.06 16.26 0.13
N ARG A 62 -2.59 15.99 -1.07
CA ARG A 62 -3.93 16.38 -1.47
C ARG A 62 -4.98 15.82 -0.52
N LEU A 63 -4.80 14.57 -0.12
CA LEU A 63 -5.71 13.87 0.77
C LEU A 63 -5.78 14.50 2.15
N LEU A 64 -4.62 14.78 2.74
CA LEU A 64 -4.56 15.40 4.06
C LEU A 64 -5.20 16.79 4.03
N SER A 65 -4.99 17.53 2.95
CA SER A 65 -5.66 18.81 2.69
C SER A 65 -7.18 18.68 2.64
N ASP A 66 -7.72 17.66 1.99
CA ASP A 66 -9.15 17.44 1.87
C ASP A 66 -9.78 17.03 3.21
N LEU A 67 -9.05 16.25 4.02
CA LEU A 67 -9.49 15.86 5.37
C LEU A 67 -9.49 17.05 6.33
N VAL A 68 -8.44 17.85 6.34
CA VAL A 68 -8.29 19.02 7.21
C VAL A 68 -9.24 20.15 6.79
N SER A 69 -9.52 20.31 5.49
CA SER A 69 -10.49 21.31 5.02
C SER A 69 -11.92 21.06 5.49
N LYS A 70 -12.24 19.82 5.89
CA LYS A 70 -13.52 19.47 6.51
C LYS A 70 -13.58 19.77 8.02
N GLY A 71 -12.53 20.35 8.59
CA GLY A 71 -12.50 20.87 9.95
C GLY A 71 -12.35 19.82 11.06
N THR A 72 -12.07 18.56 10.71
CA THR A 72 -11.88 17.51 11.72
C THR A 72 -10.38 17.23 11.88
N PRO A 73 -9.75 17.64 12.98
CA PRO A 73 -8.37 17.25 13.26
C PRO A 73 -8.29 15.74 13.58
N PRO A 74 -7.13 15.11 13.39
CA PRO A 74 -6.92 13.75 13.87
C PRO A 74 -6.95 13.70 15.40
N ASP A 75 -7.53 12.65 15.96
CA ASP A 75 -7.55 12.41 17.41
C ASP A 75 -6.16 12.01 17.93
N LEU A 76 -5.40 11.34 17.07
CA LEU A 76 -4.06 10.83 17.36
C LEU A 76 -3.27 10.76 16.07
N TYR A 77 -1.99 11.04 16.15
CA TYR A 77 -1.06 10.68 15.09
C TYR A 77 0.04 9.75 15.62
N VAL A 78 0.55 8.89 14.74
CA VAL A 78 1.70 8.05 15.01
C VAL A 78 2.71 8.24 13.87
N LEU A 79 3.92 8.63 14.23
CA LEU A 79 5.05 8.67 13.31
C LEU A 79 5.88 7.42 13.51
N ARG A 80 6.11 6.67 12.43
CA ARG A 80 6.96 5.48 12.49
C ARG A 80 7.89 5.44 11.28
N LYS A 81 9.06 4.85 11.47
CA LYS A 81 9.95 4.53 10.38
C LYS A 81 9.28 3.52 9.43
N ALA A 82 9.39 3.74 8.13
CA ALA A 82 8.93 2.77 7.14
C ALA A 82 9.77 1.49 7.23
N ARG A 83 9.15 0.33 7.04
CA ARG A 83 9.88 -0.92 6.91
C ARG A 83 10.64 -0.93 5.59
N THR A 84 11.81 -1.51 5.61
CA THR A 84 12.63 -1.69 4.41
C THR A 84 12.39 -3.08 3.79
N LEU A 85 12.96 -3.30 2.62
CA LEU A 85 12.94 -4.61 1.98
C LEU A 85 13.65 -5.65 2.86
N ASP A 86 14.78 -5.27 3.49
CA ASP A 86 15.51 -6.11 4.46
C ASP A 86 14.65 -6.44 5.69
N ASP A 87 13.89 -5.49 6.20
CA ASP A 87 12.97 -5.73 7.34
C ASP A 87 11.85 -6.72 7.02
N ILE A 88 11.46 -6.83 5.75
CA ILE A 88 10.34 -7.67 5.31
C ILE A 88 10.82 -9.04 4.87
N LEU A 89 11.90 -9.11 4.11
CA LEU A 89 12.39 -10.33 3.46
C LEU A 89 13.64 -10.92 4.14
N GLY A 90 14.25 -10.16 5.05
CA GLY A 90 15.53 -10.47 5.69
C GLY A 90 16.72 -10.02 4.87
N GLU A 91 17.74 -9.46 5.55
CA GLU A 91 19.02 -9.10 4.93
C GLU A 91 19.67 -10.32 4.25
N ASP A 92 19.55 -11.51 4.88
CA ASP A 92 20.10 -12.78 4.42
C ASP A 92 19.10 -13.61 3.61
N ASN A 93 18.06 -12.96 3.02
CA ASN A 93 17.05 -13.67 2.27
C ASN A 93 16.36 -14.79 3.09
N GLN A 94 15.85 -14.45 4.26
CA GLN A 94 15.18 -15.40 5.17
C GLN A 94 13.96 -16.07 4.52
N PHE A 95 13.38 -15.46 3.48
CA PHE A 95 12.37 -16.08 2.64
C PHE A 95 12.86 -17.24 1.79
N GLY A 96 14.18 -17.49 1.75
CA GLY A 96 14.76 -18.60 1.01
C GLY A 96 14.52 -18.56 -0.50
N LEU A 97 14.37 -17.39 -1.08
CA LEU A 97 14.25 -17.26 -2.53
C LEU A 97 15.56 -17.66 -3.19
N LYS A 98 15.48 -18.32 -4.35
CA LYS A 98 16.67 -18.66 -5.12
C LYS A 98 17.51 -17.42 -5.35
N SER A 99 18.75 -17.43 -4.88
CA SER A 99 19.75 -16.39 -5.09
C SER A 99 20.45 -16.54 -6.45
N GLY A 100 21.15 -15.49 -6.87
CA GLY A 100 21.97 -15.53 -8.08
C GLY A 100 21.89 -14.27 -8.92
N SER A 101 22.05 -14.42 -10.23
CA SER A 101 21.92 -13.29 -11.17
C SER A 101 20.46 -12.84 -11.32
N ALA A 102 20.25 -11.63 -11.85
CA ALA A 102 18.93 -11.10 -12.14
C ALA A 102 18.03 -12.00 -13.02
N MET A 103 18.64 -12.91 -13.81
CA MET A 103 17.92 -13.86 -14.66
C MET A 103 17.62 -15.19 -13.98
N SER A 104 18.49 -15.63 -13.07
CA SER A 104 18.42 -16.94 -12.42
C SER A 104 17.78 -16.92 -11.04
N ALA A 105 17.79 -15.77 -10.36
CA ALA A 105 17.24 -15.60 -9.03
C ALA A 105 15.71 -15.49 -9.02
N GLY A 106 15.10 -15.77 -7.87
CA GLY A 106 13.71 -15.39 -7.58
C GLY A 106 13.56 -13.87 -7.60
N THR A 107 12.39 -13.38 -7.96
CA THR A 107 12.15 -11.93 -8.09
C THR A 107 11.02 -11.50 -7.18
N VAL A 108 11.23 -10.40 -6.47
CA VAL A 108 10.19 -9.68 -5.71
C VAL A 108 9.84 -8.41 -6.49
N ASN A 109 8.58 -8.27 -6.83
CA ASN A 109 8.11 -7.05 -7.48
C ASN A 109 7.36 -6.21 -6.45
N ILE A 110 7.74 -4.94 -6.34
CA ILE A 110 7.13 -3.93 -5.51
C ILE A 110 6.38 -2.99 -6.45
N PHE A 111 5.08 -2.86 -6.25
CA PHE A 111 4.24 -2.07 -7.15
C PHE A 111 3.99 -0.69 -6.55
N ASN A 112 4.44 0.34 -7.25
CA ASN A 112 4.08 1.73 -6.96
C ASN A 112 2.89 2.21 -7.81
N SER A 113 2.52 1.45 -8.85
CA SER A 113 1.28 1.59 -9.60
C SER A 113 0.93 0.24 -10.24
N ALA A 114 -0.25 0.11 -10.85
CA ALA A 114 -0.64 -1.13 -11.54
C ALA A 114 0.29 -1.49 -12.72
N THR A 115 0.97 -0.52 -13.29
CA THR A 115 1.84 -0.69 -14.46
C THR A 115 3.31 -0.55 -14.16
N THR A 116 3.65 0.15 -13.08
CA THR A 116 5.04 0.43 -12.71
C THR A 116 5.43 -0.38 -11.49
N LYS A 117 6.43 -1.21 -11.67
CA LYS A 117 6.99 -2.04 -10.61
C LYS A 117 8.50 -1.90 -10.57
N LEU A 118 9.03 -1.97 -9.36
CA LEU A 118 10.44 -2.21 -9.13
C LEU A 118 10.63 -3.71 -8.90
N ALA A 119 11.54 -4.32 -9.63
CA ALA A 119 11.88 -5.73 -9.45
C ALA A 119 13.18 -5.85 -8.66
N ALA A 120 13.12 -6.55 -7.54
CA ALA A 120 14.25 -6.88 -6.68
C ALA A 120 14.61 -8.36 -6.80
N TYR A 121 15.86 -8.68 -6.59
CA TYR A 121 16.35 -10.06 -6.48
C TYR A 121 17.51 -10.14 -5.46
N TYR A 122 17.67 -11.31 -4.85
CA TYR A 122 18.79 -11.54 -3.94
C TYR A 122 19.98 -12.07 -4.71
N SER A 123 21.11 -11.33 -4.67
CA SER A 123 22.33 -11.66 -5.43
C SER A 123 23.14 -12.80 -4.84
N GLY A 124 22.89 -13.14 -3.57
CA GLY A 124 23.63 -14.07 -2.73
C GLY A 124 24.20 -13.42 -1.47
N ASN A 125 24.27 -12.08 -1.45
CA ASN A 125 24.76 -11.31 -0.32
C ASN A 125 23.96 -10.03 -0.04
N GLU A 126 23.09 -9.61 -0.97
CA GLU A 126 22.30 -8.39 -0.82
C GLU A 126 21.12 -8.36 -1.79
N TRP A 127 20.10 -7.57 -1.48
CA TRP A 127 18.99 -7.28 -2.38
C TRP A 127 19.40 -6.24 -3.42
N ARG A 128 19.25 -6.58 -4.68
CA ARG A 128 19.59 -5.70 -5.82
C ARG A 128 18.37 -5.38 -6.66
N ARG A 129 18.38 -4.20 -7.22
CA ARG A 129 17.42 -3.80 -8.25
C ARG A 129 17.75 -4.53 -9.55
N ARG A 130 16.74 -5.12 -10.20
CA ARG A 130 16.91 -5.75 -11.50
C ARG A 130 17.31 -4.71 -12.56
N GLY A 131 18.34 -5.00 -13.32
CA GLY A 131 18.91 -4.06 -14.31
C GLY A 131 19.88 -3.03 -13.72
N SER A 132 20.24 -3.17 -12.44
CA SER A 132 21.20 -2.31 -11.76
C SER A 132 22.07 -3.13 -10.78
N THR A 133 23.20 -2.58 -10.39
CA THR A 133 24.05 -3.10 -9.30
C THR A 133 23.70 -2.45 -7.95
N GLU A 134 22.70 -1.60 -7.91
CA GLU A 134 22.30 -0.88 -6.72
C GLU A 134 21.78 -1.86 -5.66
N ASN A 135 22.32 -1.76 -4.43
CA ASN A 135 21.76 -2.40 -3.25
C ASN A 135 20.51 -1.62 -2.82
N ILE A 136 19.39 -2.33 -2.72
CA ILE A 136 18.09 -1.78 -2.37
C ILE A 136 17.49 -2.42 -1.11
N GLY A 137 18.29 -3.12 -0.32
CA GLY A 137 17.84 -3.71 0.94
C GLY A 137 17.19 -2.69 1.87
N ASN A 138 17.77 -1.49 1.94
CA ASN A 138 17.24 -0.36 2.71
C ASN A 138 16.08 0.39 2.06
N MET A 139 15.58 -0.07 0.91
CA MET A 139 14.47 0.60 0.23
C MET A 139 13.19 0.46 1.05
N PRO A 140 12.50 1.57 1.36
CA PRO A 140 11.24 1.51 2.11
C PRO A 140 10.14 0.85 1.28
N VAL A 141 9.36 0.01 1.95
CA VAL A 141 8.16 -0.61 1.40
C VAL A 141 6.96 -0.14 2.21
N PHE A 142 6.05 0.51 1.56
CA PHE A 142 4.87 1.05 2.23
C PHE A 142 3.72 0.05 2.23
N SER A 143 2.91 0.09 3.27
CA SER A 143 1.83 -0.87 3.48
C SER A 143 0.71 -0.84 2.44
N HIS A 144 0.67 0.18 1.57
CA HIS A 144 -0.24 0.26 0.44
C HIS A 144 0.36 -0.29 -0.86
N GLU A 145 1.66 -0.61 -0.87
CA GLU A 145 2.37 -1.17 -2.01
C GLU A 145 2.32 -2.69 -1.96
N PRO A 146 1.61 -3.35 -2.87
CA PRO A 146 1.59 -4.79 -2.93
C PRO A 146 2.95 -5.35 -3.37
N LEU A 147 3.29 -6.49 -2.79
CA LEU A 147 4.44 -7.28 -3.19
C LEU A 147 3.97 -8.53 -3.93
N THR A 148 4.63 -8.88 -5.04
CA THR A 148 4.49 -10.19 -5.66
C THR A 148 5.83 -10.89 -5.73
N ILE A 149 5.82 -12.18 -5.47
CA ILE A 149 7.02 -13.00 -5.50
C ILE A 149 6.92 -13.96 -6.69
N THR A 150 7.91 -13.87 -7.59
CA THR A 150 8.08 -14.84 -8.68
C THR A 150 9.20 -15.79 -8.32
N ARG A 151 8.85 -17.03 -8.02
CA ARG A 151 9.83 -18.07 -7.71
C ARG A 151 10.47 -18.60 -8.99
N LYS A 152 11.76 -18.90 -8.92
CA LYS A 152 12.44 -19.76 -9.89
C LYS A 152 12.46 -21.19 -9.34
N ALA A 153 12.53 -22.17 -10.20
CA ALA A 153 12.52 -23.59 -9.84
C ALA A 153 13.46 -23.87 -8.63
N GLY A 154 12.95 -24.56 -7.65
CA GLY A 154 13.63 -24.87 -6.40
C GLY A 154 12.67 -25.53 -5.41
N SER A 155 13.15 -25.81 -4.19
CA SER A 155 12.35 -26.34 -3.10
C SER A 155 11.20 -25.42 -2.70
N ASP A 156 10.20 -25.96 -2.05
CA ASP A 156 9.14 -25.15 -1.45
C ASP A 156 9.70 -24.24 -0.36
N VAL A 157 9.19 -23.02 -0.33
CA VAL A 157 9.58 -22.01 0.65
C VAL A 157 8.38 -21.74 1.52
N THR A 158 8.55 -21.88 2.82
CA THR A 158 7.58 -21.45 3.81
C THR A 158 8.08 -20.17 4.44
N ALA A 159 7.33 -19.09 4.26
CA ALA A 159 7.62 -17.81 4.90
C ALA A 159 6.53 -17.48 5.91
N VAL A 160 6.93 -17.08 7.11
CA VAL A 160 6.01 -16.58 8.14
C VAL A 160 6.14 -15.07 8.19
N VAL A 161 5.05 -14.38 7.87
CA VAL A 161 4.97 -12.92 8.00
C VAL A 161 4.11 -12.62 9.21
N ILE A 162 4.70 -11.92 10.18
CA ILE A 162 4.01 -11.47 11.38
C ILE A 162 3.74 -9.98 11.25
N GLY A 163 2.51 -9.57 11.49
CA GLY A 163 2.11 -8.17 11.41
C GLY A 163 0.85 -7.91 12.21
N GLU A 164 0.61 -6.64 12.46
CA GLU A 164 -0.60 -6.17 13.10
C GLU A 164 -1.69 -5.97 12.06
N VAL A 165 -2.88 -6.51 12.31
CA VAL A 165 -4.07 -6.33 11.47
C VAL A 165 -4.89 -5.19 12.06
N SER A 166 -5.08 -4.12 11.29
CA SER A 166 -5.96 -3.05 11.72
C SER A 166 -7.42 -3.48 11.66
N LEU A 167 -8.13 -3.29 12.75
CA LEU A 167 -9.57 -3.50 12.82
C LEU A 167 -10.39 -2.23 12.53
N LYS A 168 -9.73 -1.11 12.27
CA LYS A 168 -10.38 0.17 11.91
C LYS A 168 -10.63 0.26 10.41
N ASN A 169 -11.59 1.09 10.04
CA ASN A 169 -11.80 1.46 8.63
C ASN A 169 -10.54 2.09 8.05
N GLN A 170 -10.10 1.60 6.91
CA GLN A 170 -8.90 2.08 6.25
C GLN A 170 -9.26 3.13 5.20
N LYS A 171 -8.62 4.29 5.26
CA LYS A 171 -8.59 5.21 4.13
C LYS A 171 -7.35 4.91 3.30
N LEU A 172 -7.56 4.36 2.11
CA LEU A 172 -6.48 4.06 1.17
C LEU A 172 -6.28 5.25 0.23
N VAL A 173 -5.08 5.77 0.22
CA VAL A 173 -4.69 6.81 -0.74
C VAL A 173 -4.67 6.22 -2.14
N VAL A 174 -5.28 6.90 -3.10
CA VAL A 174 -5.22 6.56 -4.52
C VAL A 174 -4.24 7.51 -5.21
N PRO A 175 -2.96 7.15 -5.32
CA PRO A 175 -1.94 8.09 -5.78
C PRO A 175 -2.11 8.47 -7.25
N THR A 176 -2.57 7.55 -8.06
CA THR A 176 -2.79 7.75 -9.49
C THR A 176 -3.93 6.88 -10.00
N PHE A 177 -4.44 7.24 -11.16
CA PHE A 177 -5.25 6.37 -12.00
C PHE A 177 -4.58 4.99 -12.17
N ASN A 178 -5.37 3.92 -12.00
CA ASN A 178 -4.91 2.55 -12.11
C ASN A 178 -3.83 2.13 -11.07
N SER A 179 -3.88 2.69 -9.86
CA SER A 179 -3.02 2.26 -8.77
C SER A 179 -3.37 0.86 -8.30
N LEU A 180 -2.37 0.06 -8.03
CA LEU A 180 -2.54 -1.22 -7.35
C LEU A 180 -2.59 -0.97 -5.84
N LEU A 181 -3.64 -1.43 -5.18
CA LEU A 181 -3.94 -1.17 -3.78
C LEU A 181 -4.09 -2.48 -3.00
N HIS A 182 -3.89 -2.39 -1.70
CA HIS A 182 -4.17 -3.49 -0.78
C HIS A 182 -5.11 -3.00 0.33
N THR A 183 -6.16 -3.78 0.64
CA THR A 183 -7.19 -3.41 1.63
C THR A 183 -6.66 -3.30 3.06
N ARG A 184 -5.57 -3.98 3.39
CA ARG A 184 -5.01 -4.14 4.75
C ARG A 184 -5.98 -4.79 5.74
N LEU A 185 -7.04 -5.41 5.24
CA LEU A 185 -7.96 -6.22 6.01
C LEU A 185 -7.45 -7.67 6.09
N PRO A 186 -7.98 -8.49 7.01
CA PRO A 186 -7.65 -9.91 7.06
C PRO A 186 -7.88 -10.61 5.71
N LEU A 187 -6.96 -11.50 5.34
CA LEU A 187 -6.91 -12.13 4.02
C LEU A 187 -8.03 -13.15 3.72
N SER A 188 -8.85 -13.49 4.68
CA SER A 188 -9.90 -14.51 4.52
C SER A 188 -11.27 -13.95 4.12
N GLN A 189 -11.34 -12.69 3.70
CA GLN A 189 -12.60 -12.04 3.38
C GLN A 189 -12.95 -12.19 1.91
N THR A 190 -14.25 -12.29 1.63
CA THR A 190 -14.79 -12.21 0.27
C THR A 190 -15.10 -10.75 -0.12
N LEU A 191 -15.30 -10.50 -1.40
CA LEU A 191 -15.75 -9.18 -1.86
C LEU A 191 -17.10 -8.77 -1.23
N ALA A 192 -17.97 -9.73 -0.93
CA ALA A 192 -19.24 -9.47 -0.26
C ALA A 192 -19.07 -8.98 1.18
N GLU A 193 -17.99 -9.38 1.86
CA GLU A 193 -17.70 -9.04 3.26
C GLU A 193 -16.94 -7.73 3.42
N ILE A 194 -16.48 -7.16 2.30
CA ILE A 194 -15.76 -5.89 2.28
C ILE A 194 -16.69 -4.79 1.79
N ALA A 195 -16.73 -3.69 2.50
CA ALA A 195 -17.36 -2.47 2.03
C ALA A 195 -16.31 -1.56 1.41
N LEU A 196 -16.38 -1.40 0.08
CA LEU A 196 -15.57 -0.47 -0.67
C LEU A 196 -16.43 0.74 -1.05
N GLN A 197 -16.07 1.91 -0.55
CA GLN A 197 -16.72 3.15 -0.96
C GLN A 197 -16.05 3.66 -2.24
N LEU A 198 -16.57 3.22 -3.36
CA LEU A 198 -16.12 3.60 -4.69
C LEU A 198 -17.09 4.58 -5.34
N PRO A 199 -16.64 5.43 -6.28
CA PRO A 199 -17.54 6.16 -7.18
C PRO A 199 -18.42 5.20 -7.99
N ASP A 200 -19.58 5.66 -8.42
CA ASP A 200 -20.59 4.84 -9.12
C ASP A 200 -20.09 4.24 -10.45
N ASP A 201 -19.12 4.89 -11.10
CA ASP A 201 -18.51 4.47 -12.37
C ASP A 201 -17.21 3.68 -12.19
N ALA A 202 -16.86 3.32 -10.96
CA ALA A 202 -15.60 2.65 -10.69
C ALA A 202 -15.67 1.17 -11.04
N VAL A 203 -14.64 0.73 -11.77
CA VAL A 203 -14.35 -0.68 -12.02
C VAL A 203 -13.11 -1.05 -11.23
N ILE A 204 -13.14 -2.16 -10.53
CA ILE A 204 -11.94 -2.71 -9.91
C ILE A 204 -11.44 -3.91 -10.71
N ASN A 205 -10.12 -4.10 -10.72
CA ASN A 205 -9.51 -5.32 -11.23
C ASN A 205 -8.98 -6.09 -10.03
N ILE A 206 -9.33 -7.35 -9.96
CA ILE A 206 -8.87 -8.29 -8.92
C ILE A 206 -8.05 -9.40 -9.56
N PRO A 207 -7.08 -10.01 -8.84
CA PRO A 207 -6.39 -11.19 -9.34
C PRO A 207 -7.38 -12.36 -9.54
N ALA A 208 -7.28 -13.04 -10.66
CA ALA A 208 -7.96 -14.32 -10.88
C ALA A 208 -7.17 -15.46 -10.23
N ASP A 209 -7.87 -16.46 -9.70
CA ASP A 209 -7.31 -17.49 -8.82
C ASP A 209 -6.18 -18.35 -9.42
N ASP A 210 -6.03 -18.41 -10.74
CA ASP A 210 -5.17 -19.44 -11.34
C ASP A 210 -4.14 -18.98 -12.39
N LYS A 211 -4.15 -17.70 -12.83
CA LYS A 211 -3.38 -17.34 -14.03
C LYS A 211 -2.61 -16.02 -14.00
N ASN A 212 -2.39 -15.39 -12.86
CA ASN A 212 -1.83 -14.04 -12.79
C ASN A 212 -2.60 -12.99 -13.65
N ALA A 213 -3.79 -13.31 -14.06
CA ALA A 213 -4.67 -12.44 -14.82
C ALA A 213 -5.47 -11.56 -13.87
N MET A 214 -5.75 -10.35 -14.30
CA MET A 214 -6.66 -9.45 -13.57
C MET A 214 -8.03 -9.53 -14.22
N VAL A 215 -9.06 -9.67 -13.40
CA VAL A 215 -10.46 -9.71 -13.82
C VAL A 215 -11.14 -8.41 -13.43
N LYS A 216 -11.80 -7.79 -14.39
CA LYS A 216 -12.62 -6.60 -14.14
C LYS A 216 -13.93 -6.98 -13.47
N VAL A 217 -14.21 -6.34 -12.35
CA VAL A 217 -15.47 -6.52 -11.61
C VAL A 217 -16.11 -5.17 -11.31
N VAL A 218 -17.42 -5.16 -11.33
CA VAL A 218 -18.25 -3.99 -11.03
C VAL A 218 -19.20 -4.31 -9.89
N ASN A 219 -19.47 -3.31 -9.07
CA ASN A 219 -20.51 -3.44 -8.04
C ASN A 219 -21.87 -3.15 -8.66
N ASN A 220 -22.76 -4.09 -8.59
CA ASN A 220 -24.14 -3.94 -9.03
C ASN A 220 -25.08 -4.18 -7.85
N ASN A 221 -25.50 -3.09 -7.21
CA ASN A 221 -26.40 -3.12 -6.05
C ASN A 221 -25.96 -4.06 -4.92
N GLY A 222 -24.67 -4.05 -4.61
CA GLY A 222 -24.10 -4.84 -3.53
C GLY A 222 -23.61 -6.24 -3.93
N SER A 223 -23.82 -6.65 -5.18
CA SER A 223 -23.27 -7.87 -5.78
C SER A 223 -22.11 -7.51 -6.69
N TRP A 224 -20.99 -8.21 -6.56
CA TRP A 224 -19.82 -8.02 -7.40
C TRP A 224 -19.89 -8.95 -8.61
N LYS A 225 -19.91 -8.39 -9.80
CA LYS A 225 -20.03 -9.15 -11.04
C LYS A 225 -18.85 -8.92 -11.96
N ARG A 226 -18.42 -9.96 -12.64
CA ARG A 226 -17.45 -9.83 -13.72
C ARG A 226 -18.05 -9.01 -14.87
N GLN A 227 -17.24 -8.09 -15.40
CA GLN A 227 -17.70 -7.23 -16.49
C GLN A 227 -17.83 -7.98 -17.82
N ASP A 228 -17.03 -9.02 -18.03
CA ASP A 228 -16.94 -9.76 -19.28
C ASP A 228 -18.10 -10.75 -19.50
N ASN A 229 -18.59 -11.39 -18.45
CA ASN A 229 -19.59 -12.47 -18.55
C ASN A 229 -20.76 -12.36 -17.56
N GLY A 230 -20.74 -11.36 -16.65
CA GLY A 230 -21.80 -11.16 -15.67
C GLY A 230 -21.81 -12.15 -14.50
N GLU A 231 -20.80 -13.02 -14.39
CA GLU A 231 -20.66 -13.98 -13.30
C GLU A 231 -20.57 -13.28 -11.96
N ASP A 232 -21.31 -13.76 -10.95
CA ASP A 232 -21.24 -13.25 -9.59
C ASP A 232 -19.99 -13.79 -8.88
N VAL A 233 -19.12 -12.86 -8.50
CA VAL A 233 -17.85 -13.14 -7.81
C VAL A 233 -17.83 -12.62 -6.37
N SER A 234 -19.00 -12.28 -5.82
CA SER A 234 -19.12 -11.69 -4.48
C SER A 234 -18.54 -12.60 -3.39
N ASN A 235 -18.69 -13.91 -3.52
CA ASN A 235 -18.29 -14.89 -2.52
C ASN A 235 -16.94 -15.56 -2.81
N ILE A 236 -16.20 -15.10 -3.81
CA ILE A 236 -14.86 -15.60 -4.07
C ILE A 236 -13.91 -15.07 -2.99
N PRO A 237 -12.99 -15.89 -2.46
CA PRO A 237 -11.94 -15.41 -1.58
C PRO A 237 -11.15 -14.27 -2.22
N PHE A 238 -10.96 -13.20 -1.49
CA PHE A 238 -10.31 -11.99 -2.00
C PHE A 238 -8.95 -11.80 -1.33
N SER A 239 -7.90 -11.70 -2.13
CA SER A 239 -6.52 -11.52 -1.64
C SER A 239 -6.25 -10.14 -1.02
N GLY A 240 -7.24 -9.26 -1.04
CA GLY A 240 -7.07 -7.87 -0.61
C GLY A 240 -6.37 -6.97 -1.62
N VAL A 241 -5.85 -7.51 -2.71
CA VAL A 241 -5.14 -6.75 -3.77
C VAL A 241 -6.10 -6.43 -4.91
N PHE A 242 -6.13 -5.17 -5.31
CA PHE A 242 -6.96 -4.72 -6.44
C PHE A 242 -6.38 -3.47 -7.07
N SER A 243 -6.73 -3.19 -8.32
CA SER A 243 -6.53 -1.88 -8.93
C SER A 243 -7.87 -1.26 -9.27
N ILE A 244 -7.91 0.08 -9.30
CA ILE A 244 -9.12 0.83 -9.59
C ILE A 244 -8.98 1.52 -10.92
N TYR A 245 -10.00 1.39 -11.75
CA TYR A 245 -10.13 2.08 -13.01
C TYR A 245 -11.35 3.00 -12.99
N TYR A 246 -11.15 4.23 -13.41
CA TYR A 246 -12.20 5.23 -13.58
C TYR A 246 -12.23 5.70 -15.02
N GLU A 247 -13.42 5.83 -15.55
CA GLU A 247 -13.63 6.46 -16.86
C GLU A 247 -13.70 7.99 -16.75
N SER A 248 -14.04 8.48 -15.55
CA SER A 248 -14.16 9.91 -15.30
C SER A 248 -12.84 10.58 -14.92
N SER A 249 -12.71 11.88 -15.24
CA SER A 249 -11.55 12.71 -14.86
C SER A 249 -11.42 12.96 -13.34
N LYS A 250 -12.34 12.42 -12.54
CA LYS A 250 -12.44 12.64 -11.09
C LYS A 250 -11.94 11.42 -10.32
N THR A 251 -10.66 11.11 -10.40
CA THR A 251 -10.05 10.13 -9.49
C THR A 251 -10.19 10.63 -8.05
N PRO A 252 -10.81 9.86 -7.14
CA PRO A 252 -10.84 10.25 -5.74
C PRO A 252 -9.42 10.23 -5.17
N SER A 253 -9.15 11.13 -4.23
CA SER A 253 -7.86 11.15 -3.54
C SER A 253 -7.72 9.96 -2.59
N TYR A 254 -8.82 9.38 -2.17
CA TYR A 254 -8.84 8.18 -1.31
C TYR A 254 -10.13 7.38 -1.51
N ILE A 255 -10.09 6.12 -1.09
CA ILE A 255 -11.25 5.25 -0.90
C ILE A 255 -11.29 4.77 0.54
N THR A 256 -12.48 4.55 1.06
CA THR A 256 -12.66 3.92 2.38
C THR A 256 -12.92 2.43 2.20
N VAL A 257 -12.19 1.64 2.98
CA VAL A 257 -12.34 0.18 3.03
C VAL A 257 -12.65 -0.23 4.45
N SER A 258 -13.71 -1.00 4.63
CA SER A 258 -14.08 -1.55 5.93
C SER A 258 -14.52 -3.01 5.80
N SER A 259 -14.38 -3.78 6.88
CA SER A 259 -15.00 -5.08 6.98
C SER A 259 -16.46 -4.94 7.44
N LYS A 260 -17.39 -5.56 6.75
CA LYS A 260 -18.82 -5.53 7.16
C LYS A 260 -19.06 -6.19 8.52
N HIS A 261 -18.17 -7.09 8.95
CA HIS A 261 -18.26 -7.71 10.28
C HIS A 261 -17.90 -6.77 11.44
N GLN A 262 -17.34 -5.58 11.17
CA GLN A 262 -16.99 -4.61 12.22
C GLN A 262 -18.11 -3.63 12.57
N THR A 263 -19.17 -3.56 11.79
CA THR A 263 -20.26 -2.59 11.98
C THR A 263 -21.29 -3.00 13.04
N ASN A 264 -21.15 -4.19 13.65
CA ASN A 264 -22.12 -4.75 14.59
C ASN A 264 -21.61 -4.85 16.04
N LYS A 265 -20.68 -3.99 16.46
CA LYS A 265 -20.30 -3.89 17.88
C LYS A 265 -20.46 -2.49 18.42
#